data_cc9f9cce2515f346e0a4167c4095b902
#
_entry.id   cc9f9cce2515f346e0a4167c4095b902
#
_cell.length_a   1.000
_cell.length_b   1.000
_cell.length_c   1.000
_cell.angle_alpha   90.00
_cell.angle_beta   90.00
_cell.angle_gamma   90.00
#
_symmetry.space_group_name_H-M   'P 1'
#
loop_
_entity.id
_entity.type
_entity.pdbx_description
1 polymer ?
#
loop_
_entity_poly.entity_id
_entity_poly.type
_entity_poly.pdbx_seq_one_letter_code
_entity_poly.pdbx_strand_id
1 'polypeptide(L)'
;MKAILKFEIIAILIVIYSDLMAQQKQLTRKDLLNAIVNQKVSVVEIKEVNMTEGQEAPKHLHPCPVVVYVLSGRVLFQIEGEESKILKEGDAFYEPKNKTILHFDNASKDKPLIFVAFYLKEQNEENIKVLKN
;
A
#
# COMPACT_ATOMS: atom_id res chain seq x y z
N MET A 1 -15.69 -18.71 58.67
CA MET A 1 -14.40 -18.45 58.01
C MET A 1 -14.24 -19.18 56.66
N LYS A 2 -14.47 -20.47 56.59
CA LYS A 2 -14.29 -21.24 55.32
C LYS A 2 -15.27 -20.82 54.19
N ALA A 3 -16.48 -20.35 54.47
CA ALA A 3 -17.45 -19.90 53.46
C ALA A 3 -17.10 -18.52 52.89
N ILE A 4 -16.58 -17.60 53.69
CA ILE A 4 -16.18 -16.26 53.28
C ILE A 4 -14.98 -16.34 52.33
N LEU A 5 -13.99 -17.16 52.66
CA LEU A 5 -12.81 -17.37 51.81
C LEU A 5 -13.15 -17.98 50.44
N LYS A 6 -14.15 -18.87 50.39
CA LYS A 6 -14.64 -19.42 49.10
C LYS A 6 -15.35 -18.35 48.24
N PHE A 7 -16.09 -17.45 48.85
CA PHE A 7 -16.77 -16.37 48.14
C PHE A 7 -15.79 -15.35 47.54
N GLU A 8 -14.73 -15.01 48.29
CA GLU A 8 -13.68 -14.10 47.79
C GLU A 8 -12.90 -14.72 46.62
N ILE A 9 -12.57 -16.00 46.69
CA ILE A 9 -11.88 -16.70 45.59
C ILE A 9 -12.74 -16.76 44.33
N ILE A 10 -14.05 -16.97 44.43
CA ILE A 10 -14.97 -17.00 43.31
C ILE A 10 -15.10 -15.59 42.71
N ALA A 11 -15.19 -14.54 43.54
CA ALA A 11 -15.25 -13.16 43.06
C ALA A 11 -13.98 -12.76 42.32
N ILE A 12 -12.80 -13.12 42.77
CA ILE A 12 -11.52 -12.87 42.11
C ILE A 12 -11.43 -13.63 40.79
N LEU A 13 -11.87 -14.87 40.70
CA LEU A 13 -11.90 -15.66 39.49
C LEU A 13 -12.84 -15.05 38.41
N ILE A 14 -13.99 -14.48 38.82
CA ILE A 14 -14.93 -13.83 37.92
C ILE A 14 -14.32 -12.54 37.35
N VAL A 15 -13.61 -11.76 38.15
CA VAL A 15 -12.93 -10.53 37.70
C VAL A 15 -11.82 -10.87 36.70
N ILE A 16 -11.00 -11.86 36.97
CA ILE A 16 -9.94 -12.31 36.06
C ILE A 16 -10.52 -12.84 34.75
N TYR A 17 -11.65 -13.56 34.81
CA TYR A 17 -12.33 -14.06 33.60
C TYR A 17 -12.94 -12.93 32.74
N SER A 18 -13.45 -11.89 33.37
CA SER A 18 -13.99 -10.72 32.64
C SER A 18 -12.91 -9.92 31.95
N ASP A 19 -11.73 -9.77 32.55
CA ASP A 19 -10.57 -9.12 31.92
C ASP A 19 -9.98 -9.93 30.75
N LEU A 20 -10.01 -11.27 30.84
CA LEU A 20 -9.56 -12.14 29.75
C LEU A 20 -10.49 -12.09 28.53
N MET A 21 -11.81 -11.90 28.75
CA MET A 21 -12.78 -11.80 27.66
C MET A 21 -12.85 -10.39 27.04
N ALA A 22 -12.34 -9.37 27.75
CA ALA A 22 -12.31 -7.98 27.26
C ALA A 22 -11.22 -7.71 26.20
N GLN A 23 -10.29 -8.63 25.97
CA GLN A 23 -9.28 -8.53 24.91
C GLN A 23 -9.79 -9.04 23.56
N GLN A 24 -10.99 -8.65 23.17
CA GLN A 24 -11.43 -8.83 21.80
C GLN A 24 -10.60 -7.90 20.90
N LYS A 25 -9.66 -8.45 20.11
CA LYS A 25 -8.88 -7.69 19.16
C LYS A 25 -9.83 -6.94 18.23
N GLN A 26 -9.89 -5.62 18.39
CA GLN A 26 -10.73 -4.78 17.54
C GLN A 26 -10.16 -4.75 16.13
N LEU A 27 -10.98 -5.05 15.14
CA LEU A 27 -10.63 -4.89 13.73
C LEU A 27 -10.48 -3.41 13.43
N THR A 28 -9.29 -2.99 13.01
CA THR A 28 -9.01 -1.62 12.57
C THR A 28 -8.90 -1.56 11.05
N ARG A 29 -9.36 -0.45 10.45
CA ARG A 29 -9.21 -0.14 9.04
C ARG A 29 -8.57 1.23 8.88
N LYS A 30 -7.62 1.32 7.95
CA LYS A 30 -6.97 2.58 7.57
C LYS A 30 -7.20 2.78 6.07
N ASP A 31 -7.76 3.92 5.70
CA ASP A 31 -7.88 4.31 4.30
C ASP A 31 -6.49 4.70 3.77
N LEU A 32 -6.04 4.03 2.72
CA LEU A 32 -4.73 4.25 2.11
C LEU A 32 -4.85 5.06 0.82
N LEU A 33 -5.89 4.81 0.04
CA LEU A 33 -6.12 5.45 -1.25
C LEU A 33 -7.61 5.41 -1.59
N ASN A 34 -8.09 6.51 -2.17
CA ASN A 34 -9.38 6.55 -2.86
C ASN A 34 -9.14 7.19 -4.23
N ALA A 35 -9.36 6.46 -5.30
CA ALA A 35 -9.14 6.92 -6.67
C ALA A 35 -10.33 6.54 -7.56
N ILE A 36 -10.69 7.43 -8.47
CA ILE A 36 -11.72 7.17 -9.48
C ILE A 36 -11.05 6.54 -10.70
N VAL A 37 -11.48 5.34 -11.04
CA VAL A 37 -11.04 4.61 -12.23
C VAL A 37 -12.13 4.69 -13.29
N ASN A 38 -11.95 5.52 -14.32
CA ASN A 38 -12.89 5.67 -15.43
C ASN A 38 -12.61 4.66 -16.54
N GLN A 39 -12.62 3.38 -16.18
CA GLN A 39 -12.36 2.28 -17.11
C GLN A 39 -13.06 1.03 -16.65
N LYS A 40 -13.55 0.22 -17.60
CA LYS A 40 -13.94 -1.15 -17.32
C LYS A 40 -12.67 -1.96 -16.97
N VAL A 41 -12.72 -2.67 -15.84
CA VAL A 41 -11.63 -3.55 -15.41
C VAL A 41 -12.10 -4.99 -15.54
N SER A 42 -11.49 -5.75 -16.42
CA SER A 42 -11.74 -7.18 -16.61
C SER A 42 -10.57 -8.06 -16.14
N VAL A 43 -9.38 -7.46 -15.98
CA VAL A 43 -8.18 -8.14 -15.50
C VAL A 43 -7.49 -7.27 -14.46
N VAL A 44 -7.12 -7.86 -13.34
CA VAL A 44 -6.20 -7.26 -12.35
C VAL A 44 -4.92 -8.06 -12.37
N GLU A 45 -3.83 -7.44 -12.78
CA GLU A 45 -2.50 -8.03 -12.75
C GLU A 45 -1.69 -7.38 -11.62
N ILE A 46 -1.08 -8.18 -10.76
CA ILE A 46 -0.34 -7.69 -9.60
C ILE A 46 1.12 -8.11 -9.75
N LYS A 47 2.03 -7.13 -9.58
CA LYS A 47 3.48 -7.37 -9.60
C LYS A 47 4.14 -6.76 -8.39
N GLU A 48 5.03 -7.51 -7.76
CA GLU A 48 6.02 -6.97 -6.86
C GLU A 48 7.24 -6.53 -7.69
N VAL A 49 7.70 -5.32 -7.44
CA VAL A 49 8.84 -4.72 -8.13
C VAL A 49 9.88 -4.30 -7.11
N ASN A 50 11.14 -4.60 -7.40
CA ASN A 50 12.29 -4.23 -6.60
C ASN A 50 13.22 -3.33 -7.42
N MET A 51 13.50 -2.14 -6.91
CA MET A 51 14.46 -1.20 -7.47
C MET A 51 15.66 -1.10 -6.55
N THR A 52 16.84 -1.25 -7.12
CA THR A 52 18.10 -1.11 -6.37
C THR A 52 18.30 0.33 -5.89
N GLU A 53 19.30 0.54 -5.04
CA GLU A 53 19.64 1.83 -4.45
C GLU A 53 19.86 2.90 -5.54
N GLY A 54 19.16 4.02 -5.44
CA GLY A 54 19.26 5.15 -6.37
C GLY A 54 18.84 4.85 -7.80
N GLN A 55 18.22 3.71 -8.07
CA GLN A 55 17.74 3.37 -9.41
C GLN A 55 16.63 4.34 -9.84
N GLU A 56 16.79 4.89 -11.05
CA GLU A 56 15.80 5.74 -11.71
C GLU A 56 15.03 4.93 -12.75
N ALA A 57 13.73 5.14 -12.86
CA ALA A 57 12.95 4.60 -13.96
C ALA A 57 12.98 5.55 -15.16
N PRO A 58 12.98 5.03 -16.39
CA PRO A 58 12.83 5.89 -17.56
C PRO A 58 11.46 6.57 -17.55
N LYS A 59 11.37 7.73 -18.20
CA LYS A 59 10.10 8.41 -18.47
C LYS A 59 9.14 7.44 -19.18
N HIS A 60 7.93 7.30 -18.66
CA HIS A 60 6.98 6.31 -19.16
C HIS A 60 5.54 6.72 -18.93
N LEU A 61 4.63 5.93 -19.45
CA LEU A 61 3.21 5.98 -19.13
C LEU A 61 2.65 4.55 -18.99
N HIS A 62 1.49 4.45 -18.36
CA HIS A 62 0.73 3.21 -18.28
C HIS A 62 -0.49 3.28 -19.20
N PRO A 63 -0.63 2.35 -20.18
CA PRO A 63 -1.84 2.25 -21.00
C PRO A 63 -3.10 1.82 -20.23
N CYS A 64 -2.96 1.42 -18.96
CA CYS A 64 -4.03 1.12 -18.02
C CYS A 64 -3.83 1.88 -16.71
N PRO A 65 -4.88 2.09 -15.89
CA PRO A 65 -4.71 2.63 -14.55
C PRO A 65 -3.87 1.70 -13.67
N VAL A 66 -3.03 2.28 -12.80
CA VAL A 66 -2.20 1.53 -11.87
C VAL A 66 -2.37 2.07 -10.46
N VAL A 67 -2.50 1.16 -9.50
CA VAL A 67 -2.42 1.47 -8.08
C VAL A 67 -1.12 0.89 -7.55
N VAL A 68 -0.37 1.69 -6.79
CA VAL A 68 0.91 1.27 -6.20
C VAL A 68 0.80 1.33 -4.69
N TYR A 69 1.39 0.34 -4.03
CA TYR A 69 1.57 0.30 -2.58
C TYR A 69 3.03 0.06 -2.24
N VAL A 70 3.63 0.96 -1.46
CA VAL A 70 5.05 0.86 -1.08
C VAL A 70 5.19 -0.10 0.10
N LEU A 71 5.90 -1.22 -0.13
CA LEU A 71 6.20 -2.22 0.91
C LEU A 71 7.40 -1.82 1.75
N SER A 72 8.42 -1.20 1.14
CA SER A 72 9.65 -0.79 1.81
C SER A 72 10.40 0.26 0.99
N GLY A 73 11.08 1.17 1.66
CA GLY A 73 11.86 2.23 1.02
C GLY A 73 11.08 3.50 0.74
N ARG A 74 11.56 4.29 -0.23
CA ARG A 74 10.96 5.58 -0.60
C ARG A 74 11.04 5.79 -2.11
N VAL A 75 9.96 6.27 -2.71
CA VAL A 75 9.89 6.60 -4.13
C VAL A 75 9.78 8.11 -4.33
N LEU A 76 10.58 8.68 -5.23
CA LEU A 76 10.33 9.98 -5.83
C LEU A 76 9.36 9.77 -6.99
N PHE A 77 8.18 10.36 -6.89
CA PHE A 77 7.11 10.21 -7.85
C PHE A 77 6.68 11.56 -8.41
N GLN A 78 6.54 11.64 -9.74
CA GLN A 78 6.04 12.85 -10.41
C GLN A 78 5.30 12.51 -11.70
N ILE A 79 4.07 12.97 -11.79
CA ILE A 79 3.29 13.03 -13.03
C ILE A 79 3.63 14.36 -13.75
N GLU A 80 3.71 14.34 -15.08
CA GLU A 80 3.94 15.54 -15.89
C GLU A 80 2.86 16.59 -15.63
N GLY A 81 3.29 17.80 -15.29
CA GLY A 81 2.40 18.91 -14.92
C GLY A 81 1.98 18.95 -13.45
N GLU A 82 2.44 18.01 -12.63
CA GLU A 82 2.19 17.98 -11.19
C GLU A 82 3.48 18.18 -10.39
N GLU A 83 3.35 18.52 -9.11
CA GLU A 83 4.49 18.58 -8.19
C GLU A 83 5.01 17.18 -7.87
N SER A 84 6.32 17.06 -7.68
CA SER A 84 6.94 15.82 -7.23
C SER A 84 6.60 15.52 -5.77
N LYS A 85 6.50 14.23 -5.44
CA LYS A 85 6.18 13.72 -4.10
C LYS A 85 7.18 12.66 -3.69
N ILE A 86 7.52 12.62 -2.41
CA ILE A 86 8.21 11.48 -1.79
C ILE A 86 7.17 10.63 -1.07
N LEU A 87 7.02 9.40 -1.51
CA LEU A 87 6.12 8.41 -0.90
C LEU A 87 6.99 7.33 -0.24
N LYS A 88 6.53 6.80 0.88
CA LYS A 88 7.29 5.89 1.75
C LYS A 88 6.51 4.62 2.05
N GLU A 89 7.15 3.71 2.75
CA GLU A 89 6.53 2.48 3.26
C GLU A 89 5.15 2.75 3.88
N GLY A 90 4.15 1.98 3.43
CA GLY A 90 2.76 2.11 3.85
C GLY A 90 1.93 3.12 3.06
N ASP A 91 2.54 3.91 2.17
CA ASP A 91 1.81 4.82 1.28
C ASP A 91 1.28 4.08 0.06
N ALA A 92 0.08 4.47 -0.38
CA ALA A 92 -0.50 4.05 -1.65
C ALA A 92 -0.77 5.26 -2.53
N PHE A 93 -0.61 5.09 -3.85
CA PHE A 93 -0.85 6.15 -4.83
C PHE A 93 -1.39 5.61 -6.14
N TYR A 94 -1.85 6.52 -6.98
CA TYR A 94 -2.53 6.22 -8.23
C TYR A 94 -1.78 6.82 -9.40
N GLU A 95 -1.58 6.02 -10.44
CA GLU A 95 -1.04 6.41 -11.72
C GLU A 95 -2.16 6.34 -12.77
N PRO A 96 -2.68 7.51 -13.19
CA PRO A 96 -3.77 7.55 -14.14
C PRO A 96 -3.35 7.03 -15.52
N LYS A 97 -4.28 6.35 -16.21
CA LYS A 97 -4.09 5.87 -17.57
C LYS A 97 -3.59 6.99 -18.50
N ASN A 98 -2.57 6.68 -19.31
CA ASN A 98 -2.00 7.55 -20.36
C ASN A 98 -1.43 8.88 -19.84
N LYS A 99 -1.15 9.02 -18.55
CA LYS A 99 -0.43 10.16 -18.01
C LYS A 99 1.07 9.85 -17.99
N THR A 100 1.87 10.81 -18.42
CA THR A 100 3.32 10.69 -18.39
C THR A 100 3.84 10.74 -16.97
N ILE A 101 4.59 9.73 -16.57
CA ILE A 101 5.34 9.68 -15.33
C ILE A 101 6.74 10.19 -15.62
N LEU A 102 7.11 11.32 -15.03
CA LEU A 102 8.43 11.94 -15.19
C LEU A 102 9.45 11.29 -14.27
N HIS A 103 9.04 11.01 -13.03
CA HIS A 103 9.85 10.37 -12.02
C HIS A 103 9.10 9.23 -11.35
N PHE A 104 9.74 8.10 -11.29
CA PHE A 104 9.42 6.95 -10.45
C PHE A 104 10.77 6.34 -10.04
N ASP A 105 11.43 6.98 -9.09
CA ASP A 105 12.82 6.71 -8.78
C ASP A 105 12.95 6.23 -7.33
N ASN A 106 13.87 5.30 -7.07
CA ASN A 106 14.24 5.01 -5.69
C ASN A 106 14.95 6.23 -5.10
N ALA A 107 14.25 6.93 -4.20
CA ALA A 107 14.75 8.15 -3.56
C ALA A 107 15.86 7.89 -2.52
N SER A 108 16.19 6.62 -2.24
CA SER A 108 17.26 6.23 -1.33
C SER A 108 18.50 5.76 -2.08
N LYS A 109 19.67 6.23 -1.67
CA LYS A 109 20.96 5.82 -2.23
C LYS A 109 21.59 4.63 -1.49
N ASP A 110 20.98 4.19 -0.39
CA ASP A 110 21.52 3.17 0.52
C ASP A 110 20.53 2.04 0.85
N LYS A 111 19.30 2.09 0.31
CA LYS A 111 18.26 1.09 0.55
C LYS A 111 17.46 0.81 -0.73
N PRO A 112 17.08 -0.44 -0.97
CA PRO A 112 16.18 -0.77 -2.07
C PRO A 112 14.78 -0.19 -1.85
N LEU A 113 14.05 -0.01 -2.93
CA LEU A 113 12.62 0.30 -2.94
C LEU A 113 11.87 -0.96 -3.40
N ILE A 114 10.92 -1.42 -2.58
CA ILE A 114 10.04 -2.54 -2.91
C ILE A 114 8.60 -2.06 -2.88
N PHE A 115 7.87 -2.33 -3.95
CA PHE A 115 6.48 -1.95 -4.06
C PHE A 115 5.66 -2.99 -4.82
N VAL A 116 4.35 -2.95 -4.62
CA VAL A 116 3.39 -3.76 -5.38
C VAL A 116 2.61 -2.85 -6.30
N ALA A 117 2.57 -3.19 -7.59
CA ALA A 117 1.78 -2.50 -8.61
C ALA A 117 0.59 -3.35 -9.02
N PHE A 118 -0.59 -2.76 -9.00
CA PHE A 118 -1.87 -3.32 -9.42
C PHE A 118 -2.27 -2.68 -10.74
N TYR A 119 -2.14 -3.41 -11.83
CA TYR A 119 -2.55 -2.97 -13.17
C TYR A 119 -4.02 -3.32 -13.39
N LEU A 120 -4.85 -2.29 -13.54
CA LEU A 120 -6.30 -2.43 -13.69
C LEU A 120 -6.65 -2.39 -15.18
N LYS A 121 -6.64 -3.55 -15.83
CA LYS A 121 -6.65 -3.68 -17.29
C LYS A 121 -8.04 -3.96 -17.84
N GLU A 122 -8.30 -3.41 -19.00
CA GLU A 122 -9.34 -3.88 -19.90
C GLU A 122 -8.69 -4.75 -20.97
N GLN A 123 -8.95 -6.07 -20.94
CA GLN A 123 -8.36 -7.07 -21.86
C GLN A 123 -6.80 -7.10 -21.81
N ASN A 124 -6.14 -7.05 -22.94
CA ASN A 124 -4.69 -7.25 -23.11
C ASN A 124 -3.91 -5.92 -23.19
N GLU A 125 -4.32 -4.91 -22.44
CA GLU A 125 -3.54 -3.66 -22.37
C GLU A 125 -2.11 -3.94 -21.85
N GLU A 126 -1.13 -3.21 -22.40
CA GLU A 126 0.24 -3.26 -21.92
C GLU A 126 0.35 -2.66 -20.52
N ASN A 127 1.31 -3.13 -19.73
CA ASN A 127 1.51 -2.59 -18.38
C ASN A 127 2.21 -1.23 -18.40
N ILE A 128 3.18 -1.05 -19.30
CA ILE A 128 4.04 0.14 -19.33
C ILE A 128 4.50 0.41 -20.76
N LYS A 129 4.58 1.69 -21.10
CA LYS A 129 5.18 2.17 -22.35
C LYS A 129 6.26 3.20 -22.02
N VAL A 130 7.51 2.82 -22.29
CA VAL A 130 8.66 3.72 -22.13
C VAL A 130 8.63 4.77 -23.25
N LEU A 131 8.81 6.04 -22.87
CA LEU A 131 8.85 7.16 -23.78
C LEU A 131 10.31 7.43 -24.18
N LYS A 132 10.55 7.66 -25.47
CA LYS A 132 11.86 8.10 -25.96
C LYS A 132 12.00 9.59 -25.64
N ASN A 133 13.18 9.98 -25.18
CA ASN A 133 13.59 11.38 -25.06
C ASN A 133 13.66 12.03 -26.45
#